data_ed288ce6d99755398faf02bfd9b0fa0c
#
_entry.id   ed288ce6d99755398faf02bfd9b0fa0c
#
_cell.length_a   1.000
_cell.length_b   1.000
_cell.length_c   1.000
_cell.angle_alpha   90.00
_cell.angle_beta   90.00
_cell.angle_gamma   90.00
#
_symmetry.space_group_name_H-M   'P 1'
#
loop_
_entity.id
_entity.type
_entity.pdbx_description
1 polymer ?
#
loop_
_entity_poly.entity_id
_entity_poly.type
_entity_poly.pdbx_seq_one_letter_code
_entity_poly.pdbx_strand_id
1 'polypeptide(L)'
;MLLASLIALLAGATGPLGLRTQGTLRELFLDVTAADARPLARPELDLRWSLANDWNEPMQLARHDDRALQYLDEQADSLTASYRAPWPRLPWIWTAVEGRLTEHWGGWSDRPIEAWHRLTGAFNYQREAFPRDQLRLLYADSGGVAFDLRSARLAVGDLVARTQATVLQGAPGAVALRFDLKAPTGLLSRLGGSGGFDLGGGVLGTVLLAPWAALHGLVALSHFGELSAPTRLQPKPWHWSFEGSLALSFGETVVLIEDRCLSPLLPPGWQRLPGGGDDGILSSGLYAGFRVHNQVSAGVRRGRFAVWASEDFTPGPNPHSTIQWIWVSNAPDFVLGLSFTQPL
;
A
#
# COMPACT_ATOMS: atom_id res chain seq x y z
N MET A 1 -19.39 13.45 33.18
CA MET A 1 -19.04 12.02 33.03
C MET A 1 -19.90 11.33 31.95
N LEU A 2 -21.24 11.41 31.94
CA LEU A 2 -22.08 10.78 30.91
C LEU A 2 -21.78 11.23 29.47
N LEU A 3 -21.51 12.51 29.23
CA LEU A 3 -21.18 13.03 27.90
C LEU A 3 -19.82 12.48 27.39
N ALA A 4 -18.84 12.35 28.26
CA ALA A 4 -17.54 11.78 27.94
C ALA A 4 -17.63 10.27 27.65
N SER A 5 -18.51 9.55 28.36
CA SER A 5 -18.77 8.13 28.12
C SER A 5 -19.57 7.90 26.81
N LEU A 6 -20.50 8.80 26.47
CA LEU A 6 -21.24 8.75 25.21
C LEU A 6 -20.33 9.05 24.00
N ILE A 7 -19.41 10.02 24.13
CA ILE A 7 -18.39 10.34 23.12
C ILE A 7 -17.42 9.16 22.96
N ALA A 8 -17.04 8.49 24.06
CA ALA A 8 -16.18 7.30 24.00
C ALA A 8 -16.87 6.09 23.33
N LEU A 9 -18.19 5.94 23.53
CA LEU A 9 -18.96 4.87 22.88
C LEU A 9 -19.13 5.07 21.35
N LEU A 10 -19.26 6.33 20.94
CA LEU A 10 -19.34 6.71 19.50
C LEU A 10 -17.96 6.71 18.83
N ALA A 11 -16.89 6.81 19.61
CA ALA A 11 -15.52 6.91 19.11
C ALA A 11 -14.88 5.55 18.72
N GLY A 12 -15.56 4.42 18.96
CA GLY A 12 -14.96 3.09 18.79
C GLY A 12 -14.66 2.65 17.34
N ALA A 13 -15.19 3.36 16.34
CA ALA A 13 -15.08 2.92 14.93
C ALA A 13 -14.51 3.99 13.98
N THR A 14 -13.88 5.06 14.47
CA THR A 14 -13.46 6.20 13.64
C THR A 14 -12.03 6.11 13.10
N GLY A 15 -11.27 5.07 13.42
CA GLY A 15 -9.89 4.92 12.95
C GLY A 15 -9.79 4.75 11.43
N PRO A 16 -8.65 5.09 10.82
CA PRO A 16 -8.41 4.95 9.39
C PRO A 16 -8.49 3.50 8.94
N LEU A 17 -8.57 3.27 7.63
CA LEU A 17 -8.46 1.92 7.05
C LEU A 17 -7.03 1.39 7.23
N GLY A 18 -6.03 2.27 7.17
CA GLY A 18 -4.62 1.91 7.33
C GLY A 18 -4.17 0.94 6.25
N LEU A 19 -4.44 1.28 5.01
CA LEU A 19 -4.20 0.40 3.86
C LEU A 19 -2.72 0.38 3.49
N ARG A 20 -2.24 -0.79 3.10
CA ARG A 20 -0.90 -0.97 2.51
C ARG A 20 -0.94 -0.70 1.03
N THR A 21 0.19 -0.27 0.49
CA THR A 21 0.42 -0.27 -0.96
C THR A 21 0.58 -1.71 -1.44
N GLN A 22 -0.09 -2.06 -2.53
CA GLN A 22 -0.12 -3.41 -3.08
C GLN A 22 0.57 -3.54 -4.44
N GLY A 23 1.36 -2.55 -4.85
CA GLY A 23 2.19 -2.66 -6.05
C GLY A 23 3.28 -3.73 -5.87
N THR A 24 3.44 -4.59 -6.87
CA THR A 24 4.25 -5.82 -6.85
C THR A 24 5.63 -5.68 -6.20
N LEU A 25 6.39 -4.62 -6.53
CA LEU A 25 7.71 -4.42 -5.92
C LEU A 25 7.62 -3.79 -4.53
N ARG A 26 6.69 -2.86 -4.33
CA ARG A 26 6.60 -2.11 -3.08
C ARG A 26 6.06 -2.97 -1.94
N GLU A 27 5.21 -3.93 -2.24
CA GLU A 27 4.67 -4.84 -1.23
C GLU A 27 5.71 -5.77 -0.59
N LEU A 28 6.90 -5.91 -1.20
CA LEU A 28 8.03 -6.67 -0.64
C LEU A 28 8.67 -5.99 0.57
N PHE A 29 8.42 -4.69 0.77
CA PHE A 29 9.05 -3.88 1.80
C PHE A 29 8.06 -3.47 2.89
N LEU A 30 8.63 -3.00 4.00
CA LEU A 30 7.85 -2.50 5.13
C LEU A 30 7.02 -1.29 4.72
N ASP A 31 5.75 -1.35 5.09
CA ASP A 31 4.81 -0.27 4.91
C ASP A 31 4.26 0.20 6.25
N VAL A 32 4.66 1.41 6.68
CA VAL A 32 4.14 2.06 7.88
C VAL A 32 2.85 2.76 7.50
N THR A 33 1.72 2.25 8.01
CA THR A 33 0.37 2.72 7.66
C THR A 33 -0.25 3.53 8.80
N ALA A 34 -1.18 4.43 8.48
CA ALA A 34 -1.93 5.18 9.48
C ALA A 34 -2.73 4.25 10.41
N ALA A 35 -2.89 4.70 11.63
CA ALA A 35 -3.73 4.10 12.64
C ALA A 35 -4.34 5.20 13.52
N ASP A 36 -5.32 4.85 14.33
CA ASP A 36 -5.80 5.75 15.38
C ASP A 36 -4.67 6.00 16.38
N ALA A 37 -4.36 7.25 16.65
CA ALA A 37 -3.34 7.63 17.64
C ALA A 37 -3.78 7.39 19.09
N ARG A 38 -5.08 7.13 19.32
CA ARG A 38 -5.62 6.84 20.65
C ARG A 38 -5.20 5.44 21.11
N PRO A 39 -5.15 5.20 22.44
CA PRO A 39 -4.85 3.89 22.99
C PRO A 39 -5.82 2.81 22.50
N LEU A 40 -5.32 1.61 22.30
CA LEU A 40 -6.14 0.44 22.04
C LEU A 40 -6.82 -0.02 23.34
N ALA A 41 -8.15 -0.10 23.35
CA ALA A 41 -8.89 -0.40 24.57
C ALA A 41 -8.84 -1.89 24.96
N ARG A 42 -8.73 -2.78 24.00
CA ARG A 42 -8.75 -4.25 24.16
C ARG A 42 -8.04 -4.94 23.02
N PRO A 43 -7.66 -6.23 23.17
CA PRO A 43 -7.09 -6.97 22.07
C PRO A 43 -8.05 -7.08 20.88
N GLU A 44 -7.50 -7.15 19.67
CA GLU A 44 -8.25 -7.24 18.42
C GLU A 44 -7.55 -8.16 17.42
N LEU A 45 -8.36 -8.91 16.68
CA LEU A 45 -7.95 -9.62 15.46
C LEU A 45 -8.52 -8.87 14.25
N ASP A 46 -7.65 -8.54 13.31
CA ASP A 46 -8.03 -7.88 12.05
C ASP A 46 -7.67 -8.81 10.88
N LEU A 47 -8.65 -9.16 10.08
CA LEU A 47 -8.50 -9.94 8.86
C LEU A 47 -8.85 -9.06 7.67
N ARG A 48 -7.95 -8.97 6.69
CA ARG A 48 -8.12 -8.17 5.47
C ARG A 48 -7.90 -9.03 4.26
N TRP A 49 -8.86 -9.03 3.37
CA TRP A 49 -8.67 -9.52 2.01
C TRP A 49 -8.62 -8.35 1.04
N SER A 50 -7.76 -8.43 0.05
CA SER A 50 -7.67 -7.45 -1.02
C SER A 50 -7.31 -8.11 -2.34
N LEU A 51 -7.84 -7.55 -3.40
CA LEU A 51 -7.53 -7.85 -4.78
C LEU A 51 -6.86 -6.63 -5.39
N ALA A 52 -5.67 -6.79 -5.92
CA ALA A 52 -4.94 -5.78 -6.65
C ALA A 52 -4.67 -6.24 -8.08
N ASN A 53 -4.75 -5.34 -9.04
CA ASN A 53 -4.29 -5.59 -10.41
C ASN A 53 -3.11 -4.67 -10.69
N ASP A 54 -2.00 -5.24 -11.11
CA ASP A 54 -0.77 -4.52 -11.47
C ASP A 54 -0.41 -4.82 -12.92
N TRP A 55 -0.39 -3.79 -13.73
CA TRP A 55 -0.06 -3.88 -15.14
C TRP A 55 1.07 -2.92 -15.50
N ASN A 56 2.06 -3.47 -16.17
CA ASN A 56 3.13 -2.71 -16.78
C ASN A 56 3.66 -3.40 -18.01
N GLU A 57 3.69 -2.68 -19.13
CA GLU A 57 4.29 -3.20 -20.34
C GLU A 57 5.77 -3.60 -20.13
N PRO A 58 6.31 -4.54 -20.92
CA PRO A 58 7.72 -4.89 -20.87
C PRO A 58 8.59 -3.67 -21.04
N MET A 59 9.47 -3.39 -20.07
CA MET A 59 10.36 -2.25 -20.11
C MET A 59 11.81 -2.65 -20.02
N GLN A 60 12.61 -2.03 -20.87
CA GLN A 60 14.08 -2.06 -20.78
C GLN A 60 14.58 -0.70 -20.27
N LEU A 61 15.41 -0.76 -19.27
CA LEU A 61 16.01 0.40 -18.63
C LEU A 61 17.52 0.34 -18.75
N ALA A 62 18.14 1.51 -18.78
CA ALA A 62 19.58 1.64 -18.68
C ALA A 62 19.98 2.75 -17.71
N ARG A 63 21.08 2.53 -17.01
CA ARG A 63 21.77 3.51 -16.21
C ARG A 63 23.26 3.26 -16.34
N HIS A 64 24.02 4.21 -16.94
CA HIS A 64 25.42 3.99 -17.29
C HIS A 64 25.56 2.71 -18.14
N ASP A 65 26.29 1.72 -17.65
CA ASP A 65 26.49 0.42 -18.31
C ASP A 65 25.51 -0.66 -17.85
N ASP A 66 24.61 -0.34 -16.92
CA ASP A 66 23.62 -1.28 -16.38
C ASP A 66 22.33 -1.27 -17.19
N ARG A 67 21.74 -2.44 -17.35
CA ARG A 67 20.44 -2.66 -18.00
C ARG A 67 19.55 -3.47 -17.10
N ALA A 68 18.28 -3.11 -17.05
CA ALA A 68 17.25 -3.87 -16.35
C ALA A 68 16.07 -4.14 -17.29
N LEU A 69 15.43 -5.29 -17.09
CA LEU A 69 14.19 -5.69 -17.73
C LEU A 69 13.13 -5.90 -16.65
N GLN A 70 12.01 -5.25 -16.82
CA GLN A 70 10.84 -5.43 -15.99
C GLN A 70 9.61 -5.74 -16.82
N TYR A 71 8.78 -6.64 -16.34
CA TYR A 71 7.45 -6.91 -16.84
C TYR A 71 6.56 -7.26 -15.64
N LEU A 72 5.49 -6.52 -15.45
CA LEU A 72 4.51 -6.74 -14.40
C LEU A 72 3.14 -6.89 -15.05
N ASP A 73 2.52 -8.02 -14.87
CA ASP A 73 1.17 -8.35 -15.35
C ASP A 73 0.60 -9.40 -14.41
N GLU A 74 -0.24 -8.96 -13.49
CA GLU A 74 -0.81 -9.85 -12.49
C GLU A 74 -2.11 -9.33 -11.88
N GLN A 75 -2.84 -10.28 -11.34
CA GLN A 75 -3.76 -10.04 -10.22
C GLN A 75 -3.17 -10.66 -8.97
N ALA A 76 -3.12 -9.90 -7.88
CA ALA A 76 -2.70 -10.36 -6.57
C ALA A 76 -3.89 -10.37 -5.61
N ASP A 77 -4.22 -11.55 -5.08
CA ASP A 77 -5.21 -11.73 -4.01
C ASP A 77 -4.49 -11.93 -2.69
N SER A 78 -4.60 -10.97 -1.78
CA SER A 78 -3.88 -10.98 -0.50
C SER A 78 -4.82 -11.16 0.68
N LEU A 79 -4.47 -12.05 1.60
CA LEU A 79 -5.08 -12.17 2.91
C LEU A 79 -4.06 -11.77 3.98
N THR A 80 -4.35 -10.69 4.71
CA THR A 80 -3.55 -10.22 5.84
C THR A 80 -4.27 -10.50 7.14
N ALA A 81 -3.57 -11.09 8.11
CA ALA A 81 -4.03 -11.27 9.46
C ALA A 81 -3.15 -10.50 10.44
N SER A 82 -3.74 -9.71 11.32
CA SER A 82 -3.03 -8.92 12.33
C SER A 82 -3.70 -9.10 13.69
N TYR A 83 -2.91 -9.51 14.67
CA TYR A 83 -3.32 -9.51 16.08
C TYR A 83 -2.65 -8.37 16.78
N ARG A 84 -3.42 -7.52 17.47
CA ARG A 84 -2.93 -6.37 18.25
C ARG A 84 -3.49 -6.40 19.67
N ALA A 85 -2.64 -6.06 20.64
CA ALA A 85 -3.01 -6.08 22.05
C ALA A 85 -2.38 -4.92 22.81
N PRO A 86 -3.13 -4.28 23.73
CA PRO A 86 -2.58 -3.29 24.65
C PRO A 86 -1.69 -3.98 25.69
N TRP A 87 -0.70 -3.27 26.21
CA TRP A 87 0.13 -3.77 27.30
C TRP A 87 -0.63 -3.67 28.62
N PRO A 88 -0.73 -4.72 29.41
CA PRO A 88 -1.55 -4.71 30.64
C PRO A 88 -1.14 -3.64 31.67
N ARG A 89 0.15 -3.31 31.74
CA ARG A 89 0.68 -2.31 32.70
C ARG A 89 0.89 -0.93 32.09
N LEU A 90 0.85 -0.80 30.77
CA LEU A 90 1.08 0.43 30.00
C LEU A 90 0.00 0.53 28.91
N PRO A 91 -1.27 0.81 29.31
CA PRO A 91 -2.40 0.73 28.36
C PRO A 91 -2.33 1.77 27.23
N TRP A 92 -1.43 2.74 27.32
CA TRP A 92 -1.10 3.69 26.26
C TRP A 92 -0.13 3.10 25.21
N ILE A 93 0.39 1.89 25.44
CA ILE A 93 1.19 1.13 24.47
C ILE A 93 0.40 -0.10 24.01
N TRP A 94 0.44 -0.36 22.71
CA TRP A 94 0.01 -1.65 22.15
C TRP A 94 1.04 -2.18 21.17
N THR A 95 1.02 -3.49 20.96
CA THR A 95 1.81 -4.18 19.94
C THR A 95 0.91 -5.00 19.05
N ALA A 96 1.36 -5.20 17.81
CA ALA A 96 0.74 -6.12 16.87
C ALA A 96 1.77 -7.02 16.19
N VAL A 97 1.29 -8.18 15.75
CA VAL A 97 2.01 -9.06 14.82
C VAL A 97 1.10 -9.25 13.60
N GLU A 98 1.67 -9.08 12.43
CA GLU A 98 0.97 -9.18 11.15
C GLU A 98 1.67 -10.19 10.26
N GLY A 99 0.89 -11.04 9.61
CA GLY A 99 1.33 -11.95 8.56
C GLY A 99 0.42 -11.84 7.34
N ARG A 100 0.95 -12.20 6.17
CA ARG A 100 0.23 -12.11 4.90
C ARG A 100 0.41 -13.36 4.07
N LEU A 101 -0.65 -13.73 3.33
CA LEU A 101 -0.63 -14.70 2.23
C LEU A 101 -1.06 -13.97 0.97
N THR A 102 -0.33 -14.12 -0.12
CA THR A 102 -0.67 -13.54 -1.42
C THR A 102 -0.67 -14.64 -2.48
N GLU A 103 -1.73 -14.71 -3.26
CA GLU A 103 -1.78 -15.50 -4.49
C GLU A 103 -1.54 -14.57 -5.69
N HIS A 104 -0.44 -14.80 -6.39
CA HIS A 104 -0.10 -14.14 -7.65
C HIS A 104 -0.61 -14.99 -8.81
N TRP A 105 -1.48 -14.44 -9.66
CA TRP A 105 -2.08 -15.18 -10.78
C TRP A 105 -2.52 -14.24 -11.92
N GLY A 106 -3.04 -14.78 -13.03
CA GLY A 106 -3.46 -13.97 -14.18
C GLY A 106 -4.76 -13.20 -13.95
N GLY A 107 -5.59 -13.68 -13.04
CA GLY A 107 -6.81 -12.98 -12.62
C GLY A 107 -7.94 -13.01 -13.65
N TRP A 108 -8.86 -12.04 -13.47
CA TRP A 108 -10.02 -11.80 -14.31
C TRP A 108 -10.34 -10.29 -14.42
N SER A 109 -9.56 -9.46 -13.72
CA SER A 109 -9.89 -8.05 -13.49
C SER A 109 -9.57 -7.14 -14.67
N ASP A 110 -8.83 -7.60 -15.69
CA ASP A 110 -8.44 -6.81 -16.85
C ASP A 110 -9.62 -6.15 -17.56
N ARG A 111 -10.66 -6.92 -17.86
CA ARG A 111 -11.86 -6.40 -18.55
C ARG A 111 -12.63 -5.35 -17.76
N PRO A 112 -12.94 -5.55 -16.45
CA PRO A 112 -13.52 -4.53 -15.61
C PRO A 112 -12.67 -3.25 -15.54
N ILE A 113 -11.35 -3.37 -15.41
CA ILE A 113 -10.44 -2.23 -15.33
C ILE A 113 -10.39 -1.46 -16.66
N GLU A 114 -10.25 -2.14 -17.80
CA GLU A 114 -10.35 -1.51 -19.10
C GLU A 114 -11.69 -0.79 -19.32
N ALA A 115 -12.78 -1.38 -18.82
CA ALA A 115 -14.10 -0.74 -18.88
C ALA A 115 -14.18 0.51 -18.01
N TRP A 116 -13.57 0.46 -16.83
CA TRP A 116 -13.45 1.61 -15.92
C TRP A 116 -12.62 2.72 -16.54
N HIS A 117 -11.44 2.42 -17.11
CA HIS A 117 -10.60 3.40 -17.78
C HIS A 117 -11.32 4.05 -18.96
N ARG A 118 -12.05 3.29 -19.78
CA ARG A 118 -12.88 3.86 -20.85
C ARG A 118 -13.99 4.76 -20.33
N LEU A 119 -14.62 4.40 -19.23
CA LEU A 119 -15.71 5.20 -18.62
C LEU A 119 -15.18 6.51 -18.03
N THR A 120 -14.03 6.49 -17.39
CA THR A 120 -13.41 7.64 -16.71
C THR A 120 -12.55 8.48 -17.67
N GLY A 121 -12.23 7.96 -18.86
CA GLY A 121 -11.26 8.57 -19.78
C GLY A 121 -9.81 8.43 -19.30
N ALA A 122 -9.54 7.53 -18.37
CA ALA A 122 -8.19 7.17 -17.95
C ALA A 122 -7.44 6.46 -19.08
N PHE A 123 -6.13 6.66 -19.12
CA PHE A 123 -5.28 6.05 -20.13
C PHE A 123 -5.03 4.57 -19.79
N ASN A 124 -5.17 3.67 -20.76
CA ASN A 124 -5.10 2.22 -20.57
C ASN A 124 -3.72 1.63 -20.89
N TYR A 125 -2.69 2.45 -21.09
CA TYR A 125 -1.29 2.06 -21.29
C TYR A 125 -1.10 0.90 -22.27
N GLN A 126 -1.85 0.90 -23.40
CA GLN A 126 -1.82 -0.13 -24.44
C GLN A 126 -2.16 -1.56 -23.93
N ARG A 127 -2.84 -1.70 -22.80
CA ARG A 127 -3.22 -3.00 -22.24
C ARG A 127 -3.90 -3.89 -23.26
N GLU A 128 -4.72 -3.32 -24.15
CA GLU A 128 -5.46 -4.07 -25.18
C GLU A 128 -4.56 -4.74 -26.21
N ALA A 129 -3.31 -4.32 -26.36
CA ALA A 129 -2.34 -4.94 -27.26
C ALA A 129 -1.71 -6.21 -26.67
N PHE A 130 -1.93 -6.48 -25.41
CA PHE A 130 -1.40 -7.64 -24.70
C PHE A 130 -2.49 -8.64 -24.35
N PRO A 131 -2.16 -9.94 -24.20
CA PRO A 131 -3.11 -10.95 -23.76
C PRO A 131 -3.65 -10.62 -22.36
N ARG A 132 -4.94 -10.81 -22.15
CA ARG A 132 -5.61 -10.60 -20.86
C ARG A 132 -5.46 -11.80 -19.94
N ASP A 133 -5.68 -11.56 -18.64
CA ASP A 133 -5.76 -12.59 -17.62
C ASP A 133 -4.47 -13.43 -17.56
N GLN A 134 -3.31 -12.81 -17.80
CA GLN A 134 -2.00 -13.45 -17.76
C GLN A 134 -1.31 -13.17 -16.42
N LEU A 135 -0.44 -14.11 -16.04
CA LEU A 135 0.60 -13.87 -15.04
C LEU A 135 1.95 -13.78 -15.74
N ARG A 136 2.56 -12.64 -15.68
CA ARG A 136 3.92 -12.43 -16.16
C ARG A 136 4.65 -11.42 -15.27
N LEU A 137 5.42 -11.92 -14.32
CA LEU A 137 6.22 -11.08 -13.44
C LEU A 137 7.69 -11.39 -13.68
N LEU A 138 8.44 -10.42 -14.14
CA LEU A 138 9.87 -10.52 -14.39
C LEU A 138 10.58 -9.27 -13.89
N TYR A 139 11.65 -9.48 -13.16
CA TYR A 139 12.61 -8.45 -12.82
C TYR A 139 14.02 -9.00 -12.91
N ALA A 140 14.81 -8.48 -13.83
CA ALA A 140 16.17 -8.91 -14.10
C ALA A 140 17.03 -7.73 -14.54
N ASP A 141 18.32 -7.77 -14.20
CA ASP A 141 19.32 -6.82 -14.70
C ASP A 141 20.67 -7.52 -14.99
N SER A 142 21.71 -6.74 -15.26
CA SER A 142 23.05 -7.27 -15.54
C SER A 142 23.67 -8.03 -14.36
N GLY A 143 23.16 -7.88 -13.15
CA GLY A 143 23.56 -8.64 -11.96
C GLY A 143 22.87 -10.00 -11.86
N GLY A 144 21.68 -10.13 -12.41
CA GLY A 144 20.92 -11.39 -12.38
C GLY A 144 19.40 -11.21 -12.40
N VAL A 145 18.70 -12.28 -12.05
CA VAL A 145 17.22 -12.33 -11.97
C VAL A 145 16.80 -12.25 -10.53
N ALA A 146 15.93 -11.29 -10.19
CA ALA A 146 15.29 -11.23 -8.87
C ALA A 146 14.13 -12.22 -8.79
N PHE A 147 13.24 -12.18 -9.78
CA PHE A 147 12.13 -13.12 -9.90
C PHE A 147 11.71 -13.27 -11.38
N ASP A 148 11.12 -14.42 -11.70
CA ASP A 148 10.49 -14.74 -12.99
C ASP A 148 9.31 -15.69 -12.72
N LEU A 149 8.08 -15.13 -12.63
CA LEU A 149 6.86 -15.88 -12.41
C LEU A 149 6.01 -15.89 -13.69
N ARG A 150 5.59 -17.10 -14.09
CA ARG A 150 4.77 -17.35 -15.30
C ARG A 150 3.59 -18.27 -15.00
N SER A 151 3.39 -18.65 -13.78
CA SER A 151 2.27 -19.49 -13.33
C SER A 151 1.89 -19.12 -11.92
N ALA A 152 0.61 -19.29 -11.60
CA ALA A 152 0.06 -18.94 -10.29
C ALA A 152 0.92 -19.46 -9.12
N ARG A 153 1.13 -18.61 -8.13
CA ARG A 153 1.97 -18.88 -6.96
C ARG A 153 1.34 -18.33 -5.70
N LEU A 154 1.31 -19.16 -4.68
CA LEU A 154 1.02 -18.73 -3.31
C LEU A 154 2.33 -18.33 -2.63
N ALA A 155 2.37 -17.13 -2.10
CA ALA A 155 3.47 -16.55 -1.36
C ALA A 155 3.07 -16.33 0.11
N VAL A 156 3.94 -16.75 1.03
CA VAL A 156 3.87 -16.35 2.44
C VAL A 156 4.66 -15.07 2.58
N GLY A 157 4.04 -14.03 3.13
CA GLY A 157 4.65 -12.71 3.31
C GLY A 157 5.63 -12.66 4.47
N ASP A 158 6.38 -11.56 4.54
CA ASP A 158 7.22 -11.25 5.69
C ASP A 158 6.35 -10.98 6.93
N LEU A 159 6.83 -11.40 8.11
CA LEU A 159 6.22 -11.06 9.39
C LEU A 159 6.56 -9.61 9.75
N VAL A 160 5.55 -8.88 10.22
CA VAL A 160 5.71 -7.50 10.68
C VAL A 160 5.29 -7.40 12.14
N ALA A 161 6.20 -6.91 12.98
CA ALA A 161 5.90 -6.51 14.34
C ALA A 161 5.73 -4.99 14.38
N ARG A 162 4.69 -4.52 15.09
CA ARG A 162 4.33 -3.10 15.20
C ARG A 162 4.15 -2.73 16.65
N THR A 163 4.65 -1.58 17.05
CA THR A 163 4.42 -1.02 18.39
C THR A 163 4.02 0.43 18.27
N GLN A 164 2.96 0.82 18.99
CA GLN A 164 2.51 2.20 19.05
C GLN A 164 2.36 2.64 20.51
N ALA A 165 2.83 3.85 20.79
CA ALA A 165 2.71 4.48 22.09
C ALA A 165 1.99 5.83 21.95
N THR A 166 0.82 5.98 22.59
CA THR A 166 0.11 7.26 22.66
C THR A 166 0.84 8.16 23.66
N VAL A 167 1.47 9.23 23.19
CA VAL A 167 2.28 10.14 24.02
C VAL A 167 1.54 11.37 24.49
N LEU A 168 0.51 11.79 23.74
CA LEU A 168 -0.37 12.88 24.12
C LEU A 168 -1.83 12.45 23.87
N GLN A 169 -2.70 12.72 24.82
CA GLN A 169 -4.14 12.46 24.67
C GLN A 169 -4.94 13.56 25.39
N GLY A 170 -5.92 14.11 24.71
CA GLY A 170 -6.82 15.14 25.22
C GLY A 170 -8.18 15.11 24.53
N ALA A 171 -9.09 16.00 24.96
CA ALA A 171 -10.46 16.04 24.44
C ALA A 171 -10.56 16.20 22.90
N PRO A 172 -9.70 17.00 22.20
CA PRO A 172 -9.82 17.09 20.75
C PRO A 172 -9.06 15.98 19.99
N GLY A 173 -8.19 15.17 20.66
CA GLY A 173 -7.41 14.18 19.92
C GLY A 173 -6.25 13.54 20.68
N ALA A 174 -5.39 12.89 19.91
CA ALA A 174 -4.22 12.18 20.41
C ALA A 174 -3.03 12.28 19.45
N VAL A 175 -1.82 12.12 19.99
CA VAL A 175 -0.58 11.93 19.23
C VAL A 175 0.08 10.65 19.72
N ALA A 176 0.58 9.84 18.78
CA ALA A 176 1.27 8.60 19.08
C ALA A 176 2.59 8.50 18.32
N LEU A 177 3.53 7.75 18.88
CA LEU A 177 4.74 7.30 18.21
C LEU A 177 4.55 5.86 17.75
N ARG A 178 5.09 5.55 16.56
CA ARG A 178 5.03 4.24 15.91
C ARG A 178 6.43 3.72 15.68
N PHE A 179 6.61 2.42 15.89
CA PHE A 179 7.78 1.66 15.46
C PHE A 179 7.35 0.33 14.86
N ASP A 180 7.86 0.02 13.67
CA ASP A 180 7.56 -1.18 12.91
C ASP A 180 8.86 -1.90 12.52
N LEU A 181 8.85 -3.23 12.59
CA LEU A 181 9.94 -4.12 12.20
C LEU A 181 9.40 -5.19 11.26
N LYS A 182 9.99 -5.34 10.09
CA LYS A 182 9.72 -6.45 9.16
C LYS A 182 10.87 -7.45 9.22
N ALA A 183 10.54 -8.72 9.49
CA ALA A 183 11.48 -9.84 9.46
C ALA A 183 11.39 -10.58 8.11
N PRO A 184 12.51 -10.98 7.49
CA PRO A 184 12.56 -11.61 6.18
C PRO A 184 12.16 -13.10 6.26
N THR A 185 10.88 -13.36 6.45
CA THR A 185 10.32 -14.72 6.54
C THR A 185 9.73 -15.20 5.21
N GLY A 186 9.43 -14.29 4.30
CA GLY A 186 8.95 -14.57 2.96
C GLY A 186 10.08 -14.86 1.97
N LEU A 187 9.74 -15.54 0.88
CA LEU A 187 10.69 -15.87 -0.19
C LEU A 187 10.55 -14.89 -1.36
N LEU A 188 11.62 -14.21 -1.74
CA LEU A 188 11.63 -13.30 -2.89
C LEU A 188 11.27 -14.00 -4.20
N SER A 189 11.71 -15.22 -4.42
CA SER A 189 11.40 -16.02 -5.61
C SER A 189 9.90 -16.33 -5.78
N ARG A 190 9.10 -16.06 -4.74
CA ARG A 190 7.63 -16.16 -4.76
C ARG A 190 6.95 -14.82 -4.53
N LEU A 191 7.70 -13.72 -4.47
CA LEU A 191 7.22 -12.38 -4.09
C LEU A 191 6.58 -12.32 -2.69
N GLY A 192 7.02 -13.18 -1.77
CA GLY A 192 6.58 -13.15 -0.37
C GLY A 192 7.27 -12.05 0.45
N GLY A 193 8.49 -11.66 0.08
CA GLY A 193 9.26 -10.63 0.79
C GLY A 193 10.56 -10.28 0.10
N SER A 194 11.22 -9.22 0.54
CA SER A 194 12.48 -8.72 -0.02
C SER A 194 13.70 -9.59 0.35
N GLY A 195 13.59 -10.40 1.40
CA GLY A 195 14.71 -11.14 2.00
C GLY A 195 15.57 -10.30 2.95
N GLY A 196 15.29 -9.01 3.11
CA GLY A 196 15.97 -8.09 4.03
C GLY A 196 15.09 -7.72 5.23
N PHE A 197 15.75 -7.30 6.33
CA PHE A 197 15.08 -6.65 7.46
C PHE A 197 14.76 -5.20 7.11
N ASP A 198 13.55 -4.76 7.43
CA ASP A 198 13.17 -3.35 7.32
C ASP A 198 12.78 -2.81 8.69
N LEU A 199 13.09 -1.53 8.92
CA LEU A 199 12.72 -0.78 10.10
C LEU A 199 11.89 0.43 9.67
N GLY A 200 10.89 0.77 10.46
CA GLY A 200 10.08 1.95 10.22
C GLY A 200 9.64 2.62 11.50
N GLY A 201 9.36 3.89 11.43
CA GLY A 201 8.81 4.64 12.55
C GLY A 201 8.11 5.89 12.07
N GLY A 202 7.24 6.44 12.93
CA GLY A 202 6.48 7.61 12.55
C GLY A 202 5.75 8.25 13.71
N VAL A 203 5.14 9.38 13.41
CA VAL A 203 4.25 10.13 14.30
C VAL A 203 2.84 10.06 13.72
N LEU A 204 1.90 9.65 14.55
CA LEU A 204 0.48 9.62 14.21
C LEU A 204 -0.27 10.72 14.98
N GLY A 205 -1.25 11.29 14.33
CA GLY A 205 -2.19 12.24 14.92
C GLY A 205 -3.62 11.80 14.69
N THR A 206 -4.48 11.99 15.68
CA THR A 206 -5.94 11.88 15.54
C THR A 206 -6.56 13.13 16.12
N VAL A 207 -7.42 13.81 15.36
CA VAL A 207 -8.14 15.00 15.78
C VAL A 207 -9.63 14.79 15.56
N LEU A 208 -10.43 14.95 16.61
CA LEU A 208 -11.89 14.96 16.51
C LEU A 208 -12.35 16.37 16.11
N LEU A 209 -12.76 16.53 14.86
CA LEU A 209 -13.28 17.79 14.31
C LEU A 209 -14.70 18.06 14.83
N ALA A 210 -15.49 17.00 14.99
CA ALA A 210 -16.85 16.98 15.48
C ALA A 210 -17.17 15.58 16.05
N PRO A 211 -18.28 15.41 16.78
CA PRO A 211 -18.70 14.07 17.24
C PRO A 211 -18.88 13.03 16.12
N TRP A 212 -19.08 13.51 14.90
CA TRP A 212 -19.31 12.69 13.70
C TRP A 212 -18.15 12.75 12.69
N ALA A 213 -17.05 13.51 12.97
CA ALA A 213 -15.93 13.66 12.04
C ALA A 213 -14.59 13.59 12.77
N ALA A 214 -13.69 12.77 12.26
CA ALA A 214 -12.31 12.65 12.73
C ALA A 214 -11.31 12.77 11.58
N LEU A 215 -10.18 13.42 11.84
CA LEU A 215 -9.03 13.48 10.95
C LEU A 215 -7.90 12.66 11.55
N HIS A 216 -7.29 11.80 10.75
CA HIS A 216 -6.10 11.04 11.11
C HIS A 216 -4.95 11.42 10.19
N GLY A 217 -3.74 11.36 10.70
CA GLY A 217 -2.53 11.64 9.94
C GLY A 217 -1.36 10.79 10.37
N LEU A 218 -0.44 10.55 9.43
CA LEU A 218 0.83 9.87 9.66
C LEU A 218 1.94 10.60 8.91
N VAL A 219 3.07 10.76 9.58
CA VAL A 219 4.37 11.06 8.95
C VAL A 219 5.32 9.97 9.38
N ALA A 220 5.90 9.25 8.42
CA ALA A 220 6.78 8.12 8.71
C ALA A 220 8.05 8.13 7.87
N LEU A 221 9.08 7.49 8.44
CA LEU A 221 10.35 7.18 7.80
C LEU A 221 10.61 5.69 7.94
N SER A 222 11.05 5.06 6.85
CA SER A 222 11.40 3.65 6.82
C SER A 222 12.79 3.47 6.25
N HIS A 223 13.52 2.49 6.78
CA HIS A 223 14.76 1.98 6.22
C HIS A 223 14.52 0.57 5.67
N PHE A 224 14.74 0.39 4.38
CA PHE A 224 14.61 -0.89 3.71
C PHE A 224 15.95 -1.60 3.65
N GLY A 225 15.93 -2.90 3.96
CA GLY A 225 17.05 -3.78 3.67
C GLY A 225 17.21 -4.00 2.17
N GLU A 226 18.34 -4.54 1.79
CA GLU A 226 18.60 -4.89 0.40
C GLU A 226 17.68 -6.01 -0.08
N LEU A 227 17.33 -5.98 -1.35
CA LEU A 227 16.64 -7.07 -2.02
C LEU A 227 17.60 -8.28 -2.08
N SER A 228 17.17 -9.43 -1.58
CA SER A 228 17.98 -10.66 -1.54
C SER A 228 18.08 -11.32 -2.92
N ALA A 229 18.62 -10.56 -3.89
CA ALA A 229 18.84 -11.00 -5.26
C ALA A 229 20.15 -10.40 -5.77
N PRO A 230 20.80 -11.03 -6.76
CA PRO A 230 22.05 -10.53 -7.34
C PRO A 230 21.85 -9.32 -8.26
N THR A 231 20.68 -8.69 -8.22
CA THR A 231 20.34 -7.52 -9.04
C THR A 231 21.05 -6.26 -8.55
N ARG A 232 21.43 -5.39 -9.49
CA ARG A 232 22.07 -4.10 -9.21
C ARG A 232 21.07 -3.00 -8.90
N LEU A 233 19.85 -3.13 -9.40
CA LEU A 233 18.77 -2.22 -9.07
C LEU A 233 18.19 -2.61 -7.72
N GLN A 234 18.63 -1.92 -6.70
CA GLN A 234 18.18 -2.06 -5.32
C GLN A 234 17.25 -0.90 -4.95
N PRO A 235 16.34 -1.07 -4.00
CA PRO A 235 15.56 0.05 -3.47
C PRO A 235 16.49 1.07 -2.82
N LYS A 236 16.04 2.31 -2.73
CA LYS A 236 16.71 3.28 -1.88
C LYS A 236 16.61 2.79 -0.43
N PRO A 237 17.63 3.01 0.42
CA PRO A 237 17.56 2.55 1.81
C PRO A 237 16.55 3.36 2.64
N TRP A 238 16.31 4.64 2.33
CA TRP A 238 15.43 5.50 3.10
C TRP A 238 14.20 5.96 2.32
N HIS A 239 13.04 5.79 2.96
CA HIS A 239 11.73 6.13 2.42
C HIS A 239 10.93 6.93 3.43
N TRP A 240 10.23 7.94 2.94
CA TRP A 240 9.26 8.67 3.72
C TRP A 240 7.84 8.38 3.21
N SER A 241 6.86 8.50 4.11
CA SER A 241 5.44 8.46 3.77
C SER A 241 4.66 9.50 4.56
N PHE A 242 3.64 10.05 3.92
CA PHE A 242 2.62 10.91 4.53
C PHE A 242 1.26 10.29 4.25
N GLU A 243 0.38 10.28 5.23
CA GLU A 243 -0.98 9.78 5.07
C GLU A 243 -1.95 10.69 5.81
N GLY A 244 -3.08 11.00 5.16
CA GLY A 244 -4.21 11.73 5.72
C GLY A 244 -5.48 10.91 5.53
N SER A 245 -6.32 10.83 6.56
CA SER A 245 -7.60 10.12 6.49
C SER A 245 -8.70 10.95 7.15
N LEU A 246 -9.82 11.11 6.46
CA LEU A 246 -11.05 11.70 6.97
C LEU A 246 -12.08 10.58 7.22
N ALA A 247 -12.54 10.48 8.46
CA ALA A 247 -13.60 9.56 8.87
C ALA A 247 -14.89 10.32 9.21
N LEU A 248 -15.98 10.00 8.54
CA LEU A 248 -17.31 10.60 8.73
C LEU A 248 -18.28 9.55 9.25
N SER A 249 -18.78 9.72 10.48
CA SER A 249 -19.64 8.75 11.17
C SER A 249 -21.13 9.12 11.05
N PHE A 250 -21.92 8.16 10.58
CA PHE A 250 -23.37 8.24 10.43
C PHE A 250 -24.01 7.05 11.17
N GLY A 251 -24.21 7.20 12.48
CA GLY A 251 -24.62 6.07 13.34
C GLY A 251 -23.52 5.00 13.39
N GLU A 252 -23.87 3.77 13.01
CA GLU A 252 -22.91 2.64 12.97
C GLU A 252 -22.06 2.61 11.68
N THR A 253 -22.34 3.48 10.73
CA THR A 253 -21.65 3.52 9.45
C THR A 253 -20.61 4.65 9.45
N VAL A 254 -19.40 4.35 9.03
CA VAL A 254 -18.31 5.31 8.87
C VAL A 254 -17.86 5.31 7.41
N VAL A 255 -17.89 6.48 6.78
CA VAL A 255 -17.30 6.72 5.46
C VAL A 255 -15.88 7.20 5.68
N LEU A 256 -14.92 6.63 4.94
CA LEU A 256 -13.51 6.93 5.04
C LEU A 256 -12.97 7.35 3.68
N ILE A 257 -12.15 8.41 3.67
CA ILE A 257 -11.39 8.86 2.52
C ILE A 257 -9.95 9.01 3.00
N GLU A 258 -9.02 8.36 2.31
CA GLU A 258 -7.61 8.36 2.67
C GLU A 258 -6.78 8.77 1.47
N ASP A 259 -5.76 9.57 1.70
CA ASP A 259 -4.74 9.95 0.73
C ASP A 259 -3.37 9.64 1.32
N ARG A 260 -2.56 8.95 0.54
CA ARG A 260 -1.25 8.49 0.95
C ARG A 260 -0.20 8.84 -0.08
N CYS A 261 0.83 9.54 0.35
CA CYS A 261 1.95 9.99 -0.46
C CYS A 261 3.23 9.25 -0.03
N LEU A 262 3.91 8.63 -0.97
CA LEU A 262 5.08 7.79 -0.73
C LEU A 262 6.28 8.28 -1.53
N SER A 263 7.47 8.24 -0.92
CA SER A 263 8.71 8.54 -1.64
C SER A 263 9.00 7.52 -2.74
N PRO A 264 9.80 7.90 -3.76
CA PRO A 264 10.23 6.96 -4.79
C PRO A 264 10.94 5.74 -4.20
N LEU A 265 10.57 4.54 -4.67
CA LEU A 265 11.17 3.27 -4.23
C LEU A 265 12.59 3.11 -4.76
N LEU A 266 12.80 3.46 -6.02
CA LEU A 266 14.04 3.18 -6.73
C LEU A 266 14.95 4.42 -6.82
N PRO A 267 16.27 4.24 -6.93
CA PRO A 267 17.22 5.35 -7.07
C PRO A 267 17.06 6.06 -8.42
N PRO A 268 17.31 7.38 -8.51
CA PRO A 268 17.19 8.13 -9.76
C PRO A 268 18.29 7.74 -10.77
N GLY A 269 18.10 8.16 -12.02
CA GLY A 269 19.10 8.05 -13.07
C GLY A 269 18.94 6.86 -14.01
N TRP A 270 17.93 6.00 -13.80
CA TRP A 270 17.54 5.00 -14.78
C TRP A 270 16.69 5.63 -15.88
N GLN A 271 17.00 5.29 -17.12
CA GLN A 271 16.30 5.78 -18.31
C GLN A 271 15.76 4.61 -19.12
N ARG A 272 14.60 4.80 -19.71
CA ARG A 272 14.05 3.84 -20.66
C ARG A 272 14.88 3.83 -21.94
N LEU A 273 15.16 2.63 -22.46
CA LEU A 273 15.81 2.48 -23.76
C LEU A 273 14.76 2.63 -24.89
N PRO A 274 15.13 3.32 -25.99
CA PRO A 274 14.31 3.37 -27.18
C PRO A 274 14.12 1.98 -27.77
N GLY A 275 12.90 1.65 -28.25
CA GLY A 275 12.62 0.41 -28.95
C GLY A 275 11.72 -0.60 -28.24
N GLY A 276 11.27 -0.29 -27.02
CA GLY A 276 10.16 -1.02 -26.42
C GLY A 276 8.87 -0.20 -26.59
N GLY A 277 8.03 -0.50 -27.60
CA GLY A 277 6.73 0.13 -27.79
C GLY A 277 6.75 1.65 -27.90
N ASP A 278 5.98 2.14 -28.79
CA ASP A 278 5.96 3.48 -29.34
C ASP A 278 5.94 4.65 -28.34
N ASP A 279 6.54 5.75 -28.77
CA ASP A 279 6.27 7.17 -28.51
C ASP A 279 6.94 7.92 -27.39
N GLY A 280 8.05 7.51 -26.86
CA GLY A 280 8.84 8.43 -26.01
C GLY A 280 8.08 9.02 -24.81
N ILE A 281 6.87 8.59 -24.58
CA ILE A 281 5.97 9.04 -23.54
C ILE A 281 5.86 7.93 -22.51
N LEU A 282 6.81 7.96 -21.53
CA LEU A 282 6.47 7.74 -20.15
C LEU A 282 5.56 6.54 -19.89
N SER A 283 5.90 5.39 -20.42
CA SER A 283 5.29 4.18 -19.90
C SER A 283 5.69 4.04 -18.43
N SER A 284 4.74 4.01 -17.63
CA SER A 284 4.70 4.57 -16.30
C SER A 284 5.13 3.61 -15.20
N GLY A 285 5.23 2.33 -15.43
CA GLY A 285 5.40 1.37 -14.36
C GLY A 285 6.68 1.52 -13.54
N LEU A 286 7.80 1.72 -14.18
CA LEU A 286 9.03 2.05 -13.45
C LEU A 286 9.09 3.51 -13.04
N TYR A 287 8.37 4.38 -13.71
CA TYR A 287 8.23 5.74 -13.24
C TYR A 287 7.56 5.82 -11.86
N ALA A 288 6.62 4.92 -11.54
CA ALA A 288 6.10 4.81 -10.18
C ALA A 288 7.21 4.49 -9.17
N GLY A 289 8.16 3.60 -9.50
CA GLY A 289 9.32 3.33 -8.66
C GLY A 289 10.27 4.52 -8.49
N PHE A 290 10.35 5.43 -9.48
CA PHE A 290 11.27 6.58 -9.48
C PHE A 290 10.61 7.90 -9.06
N ARG A 291 9.30 7.95 -8.89
CA ARG A 291 8.54 9.14 -8.53
C ARG A 291 7.88 9.00 -7.16
N VAL A 292 7.44 10.14 -6.66
CA VAL A 292 6.50 10.22 -5.56
C VAL A 292 5.20 9.56 -6.02
N HIS A 293 4.66 8.71 -5.19
CA HIS A 293 3.51 7.88 -5.44
C HIS A 293 2.34 8.36 -4.56
N ASN A 294 1.18 8.52 -5.14
CA ASN A 294 0.01 9.01 -4.42
C ASN A 294 -1.16 8.04 -4.58
N GLN A 295 -1.58 7.42 -3.48
CA GLN A 295 -2.68 6.47 -3.45
C GLN A 295 -3.87 7.08 -2.74
N VAL A 296 -4.99 7.19 -3.45
CA VAL A 296 -6.27 7.64 -2.89
C VAL A 296 -7.17 6.44 -2.67
N SER A 297 -7.80 6.40 -1.51
CA SER A 297 -8.68 5.31 -1.11
C SER A 297 -9.99 5.85 -0.58
N ALA A 298 -11.07 5.13 -0.85
CA ALA A 298 -12.38 5.40 -0.27
C ALA A 298 -12.98 4.11 0.26
N GLY A 299 -13.65 4.18 1.41
CA GLY A 299 -14.24 3.01 2.02
C GLY A 299 -15.42 3.30 2.93
N VAL A 300 -16.14 2.25 3.25
CA VAL A 300 -17.26 2.27 4.19
C VAL A 300 -17.05 1.17 5.21
N ARG A 301 -17.13 1.55 6.49
CA ARG A 301 -17.11 0.62 7.61
C ARG A 301 -18.48 0.60 8.27
N ARG A 302 -19.01 -0.59 8.56
CA ARG A 302 -20.20 -0.77 9.36
C ARG A 302 -19.98 -1.89 10.38
N GLY A 303 -20.02 -1.53 11.65
CA GLY A 303 -19.71 -2.46 12.73
C GLY A 303 -18.29 -3.01 12.60
N ARG A 304 -18.16 -4.31 12.37
CA ARG A 304 -16.89 -5.03 12.26
C ARG A 304 -16.36 -5.14 10.83
N PHE A 305 -17.16 -4.83 9.84
CA PHE A 305 -16.82 -4.98 8.43
C PHE A 305 -16.48 -3.65 7.79
N ALA A 306 -15.49 -3.64 6.92
CA ALA A 306 -15.25 -2.53 6.02
C ALA A 306 -15.02 -3.04 4.59
N VAL A 307 -15.45 -2.23 3.61
CA VAL A 307 -15.12 -2.40 2.20
C VAL A 307 -14.45 -1.13 1.71
N TRP A 308 -13.49 -1.26 0.80
CA TRP A 308 -12.79 -0.11 0.22
C TRP A 308 -12.37 -0.37 -1.21
N ALA A 309 -12.13 0.72 -1.92
CA ALA A 309 -11.41 0.74 -3.18
C ALA A 309 -10.27 1.75 -3.08
N SER A 310 -9.18 1.50 -3.77
CA SER A 310 -8.10 2.47 -3.92
C SER A 310 -7.56 2.47 -5.35
N GLU A 311 -7.05 3.63 -5.72
CA GLU A 311 -6.45 3.93 -7.02
C GLU A 311 -5.19 4.74 -6.79
N ASP A 312 -4.25 4.64 -7.72
CA ASP A 312 -3.04 5.43 -7.68
C ASP A 312 -3.16 6.68 -8.55
N PHE A 313 -3.06 7.83 -7.92
CA PHE A 313 -3.13 9.14 -8.56
C PHE A 313 -1.83 9.90 -8.35
N THR A 314 -0.83 9.63 -9.16
CA THR A 314 0.40 10.43 -9.11
C THR A 314 0.19 11.79 -9.80
N PRO A 315 0.32 12.93 -9.09
CA PRO A 315 0.13 14.24 -9.70
C PRO A 315 1.22 14.54 -10.73
N GLY A 316 0.81 15.07 -11.88
CA GLY A 316 1.71 15.50 -12.95
C GLY A 316 0.98 15.80 -14.27
N PRO A 317 1.63 16.49 -15.23
CA PRO A 317 1.04 16.73 -16.52
C PRO A 317 0.90 15.42 -17.29
N ASN A 318 -0.34 15.05 -17.62
CA ASN A 318 -0.64 13.89 -18.47
C ASN A 318 -1.30 14.36 -19.79
N PRO A 319 -0.57 14.41 -20.91
CA PRO A 319 -1.13 14.85 -22.19
C PRO A 319 -2.14 13.87 -22.79
N HIS A 320 -2.25 12.65 -22.25
CA HIS A 320 -3.10 11.58 -22.77
C HIS A 320 -4.36 11.32 -21.95
N SER A 321 -4.53 12.01 -20.81
CA SER A 321 -5.73 11.91 -19.97
C SER A 321 -6.64 13.13 -20.18
N THR A 322 -7.95 12.92 -20.17
CA THR A 322 -8.96 13.99 -20.08
C THR A 322 -8.82 14.82 -18.81
N ILE A 323 -8.22 14.24 -17.75
CA ILE A 323 -7.83 14.94 -16.53
C ILE A 323 -6.33 15.23 -16.64
N GLN A 324 -5.96 16.33 -17.26
CA GLN A 324 -4.59 16.71 -17.65
C GLN A 324 -3.55 16.78 -16.53
N TRP A 325 -3.96 16.65 -15.26
CA TRP A 325 -3.10 16.83 -14.09
C TRP A 325 -2.97 15.59 -13.22
N ILE A 326 -3.63 14.51 -13.59
CA ILE A 326 -3.61 13.26 -12.83
C ILE A 326 -3.00 12.16 -13.68
N TRP A 327 -1.89 11.61 -13.20
CA TRP A 327 -1.33 10.38 -13.71
C TRP A 327 -1.92 9.24 -12.90
N VAL A 328 -2.60 8.33 -13.56
CA VAL A 328 -2.81 7.00 -13.00
C VAL A 328 -1.50 6.27 -13.21
N SER A 329 -0.78 6.00 -12.17
CA SER A 329 0.49 5.29 -12.26
C SER A 329 0.28 3.79 -11.98
N ASN A 330 1.18 2.98 -12.53
CA ASN A 330 1.06 1.54 -12.63
C ASN A 330 1.38 0.79 -11.34
N ALA A 331 0.90 1.18 -10.20
CA ALA A 331 1.10 0.31 -9.06
C ALA A 331 0.06 0.55 -7.98
N PRO A 332 -0.77 -0.36 -7.78
CA PRO A 332 -1.61 -1.13 -8.70
C PRO A 332 -2.68 -0.24 -9.35
N ASP A 333 -3.12 -0.56 -10.56
CA ASP A 333 -4.16 0.20 -11.28
C ASP A 333 -5.46 0.30 -10.48
N PHE A 334 -5.73 -0.70 -9.68
CA PHE A 334 -6.95 -0.74 -8.88
C PHE A 334 -6.83 -1.76 -7.74
N VAL A 335 -7.30 -1.39 -6.56
CA VAL A 335 -7.42 -2.29 -5.42
C VAL A 335 -8.83 -2.29 -4.89
N LEU A 336 -9.39 -3.48 -4.70
CA LEU A 336 -10.59 -3.71 -3.92
C LEU A 336 -10.25 -4.48 -2.67
N GLY A 337 -10.94 -4.19 -1.57
CA GLY A 337 -10.73 -4.98 -0.39
C GLY A 337 -11.88 -4.94 0.61
N LEU A 338 -11.81 -5.89 1.52
CA LEU A 338 -12.70 -5.95 2.67
C LEU A 338 -11.91 -6.36 3.92
N SER A 339 -12.39 -5.91 5.07
CA SER A 339 -11.83 -6.31 6.35
C SER A 339 -12.91 -6.69 7.34
N PHE A 340 -12.48 -7.52 8.29
CA PHE A 340 -13.24 -7.91 9.45
C PHE A 340 -12.39 -7.70 10.69
N THR A 341 -12.83 -6.85 11.62
CA THR A 341 -12.14 -6.59 12.89
C THR A 341 -12.93 -7.16 14.05
N GLN A 342 -12.36 -8.12 14.76
CA GLN A 342 -12.94 -8.77 15.93
C GLN A 342 -12.25 -8.29 17.20
N PRO A 343 -12.90 -7.49 18.06
CA PRO A 343 -12.45 -7.29 19.43
C PRO A 343 -12.54 -8.60 20.23
N LEU A 344 -11.55 -8.85 21.08
CA LEU A 344 -11.40 -10.05 21.88
C LEU A 344 -11.58 -9.78 23.38
#